data_5c0347f93fb1810485b93530d55ea5f7
#
_entry.id   5c0347f93fb1810485b93530d55ea5f7
#
_cell.length_a   1.000
_cell.length_b   1.000
_cell.length_c   1.000
_cell.angle_alpha   90.00
_cell.angle_beta   90.00
_cell.angle_gamma   90.00
#
_symmetry.space_group_name_H-M   'P 1'
#
loop_
_entity.id
_entity.type
_entity.pdbx_description
1 polymer ?
#
loop_
_entity_poly.entity_id
_entity_poly.type
_entity_poly.pdbx_seq_one_letter_code
_entity_poly.pdbx_strand_id
1 'polypeptide(L)'
;TVGGKATAEVSNANLTLTEDALVLSKANGSLTGNGAGLSVAGGAAVGGVVVKINNKFETIARITRTTITAARNVSVLADYSGTVKGTAKGTAGGLLVAGTAQSLDITEDITTTAEIANSNITANGAVSVVVQDEHQVTGKATGHSAAGFASGGLTKITTKITNTTTARATGSTITAK
;
A
#
# COMPACT_ATOMS: atom_id res chain seq x y z
N THR A 1 2.10 -9.05 8.72
CA THR A 1 1.31 -7.82 8.59
C THR A 1 2.22 -6.63 8.81
N VAL A 2 2.16 -5.67 7.94
CA VAL A 2 2.80 -4.37 8.08
C VAL A 2 1.74 -3.30 7.86
N GLY A 3 1.82 -2.23 8.62
CA GLY A 3 0.91 -1.11 8.47
C GLY A 3 1.56 0.18 8.99
N GLY A 4 1.11 1.29 8.47
CA GLY A 4 1.61 2.60 8.87
C GLY A 4 0.59 3.71 8.60
N LYS A 5 0.80 4.83 9.28
CA LYS A 5 0.04 6.05 9.07
C LYS A 5 0.99 7.23 8.98
N ALA A 6 0.87 7.99 7.91
CA ALA A 6 1.50 9.29 7.77
C ALA A 6 0.42 10.37 7.74
N THR A 7 0.56 11.40 8.58
CA THR A 7 -0.40 12.49 8.63
C THR A 7 0.33 13.83 8.70
N ALA A 8 -0.06 14.74 7.82
CA ALA A 8 0.27 16.15 7.89
C ALA A 8 -1.04 16.94 8.01
N GLU A 9 -1.15 17.74 9.04
CA GLU A 9 -2.38 18.48 9.32
C GLU A 9 -2.10 19.90 9.78
N VAL A 10 -2.87 20.84 9.23
CA VAL A 10 -3.01 22.18 9.76
C VAL A 10 -4.47 22.33 10.19
N SER A 11 -4.69 22.58 11.48
CA SER A 11 -6.04 22.69 12.01
C SER A 11 -6.20 23.82 13.02
N ASN A 12 -7.39 24.44 13.02
CA ASN A 12 -7.78 25.52 13.94
C ASN A 12 -6.77 26.68 13.95
N ALA A 13 -6.22 27.04 12.81
CA ALA A 13 -5.19 28.05 12.68
C ALA A 13 -5.68 29.27 11.89
N ASN A 14 -5.04 30.41 12.14
CA ASN A 14 -5.17 31.63 11.32
C ASN A 14 -3.77 32.03 10.84
N LEU A 15 -3.51 31.87 9.55
CA LEU A 15 -2.20 32.03 8.96
C LEU A 15 -2.21 33.17 7.95
N THR A 16 -1.25 34.06 8.09
CA THR A 16 -0.92 35.06 7.06
C THR A 16 0.48 34.74 6.53
N LEU A 17 0.56 34.41 5.25
CA LEU A 17 1.78 33.95 4.61
C LEU A 17 2.13 34.85 3.43
N THR A 18 3.42 35.06 3.21
CA THR A 18 3.94 35.84 2.07
C THR A 18 4.41 34.93 0.92
N GLU A 19 4.55 33.64 1.20
CA GLU A 19 5.05 32.62 0.27
C GLU A 19 4.04 31.48 0.11
N ASP A 20 4.47 30.37 -0.45
CA ASP A 20 3.65 29.18 -0.65
C ASP A 20 3.33 28.47 0.68
N ALA A 21 2.14 27.91 0.79
CA ALA A 21 1.74 27.01 1.84
C ALA A 21 1.69 25.58 1.29
N LEU A 22 2.47 24.67 1.88
CA LEU A 22 2.47 23.26 1.51
C LEU A 22 2.16 22.40 2.73
N VAL A 23 1.10 21.60 2.65
CA VAL A 23 0.79 20.52 3.59
C VAL A 23 1.04 19.21 2.86
N LEU A 24 2.17 18.57 3.19
CA LEU A 24 2.61 17.34 2.53
C LEU A 24 2.64 16.18 3.51
N SER A 25 1.90 15.13 3.19
CA SER A 25 2.05 13.82 3.82
C SER A 25 2.61 12.84 2.79
N LYS A 26 3.74 12.21 3.14
CA LYS A 26 4.39 11.23 2.26
C LYS A 26 4.65 9.94 3.00
N ALA A 27 4.28 8.82 2.39
CA ALA A 27 4.58 7.49 2.89
C ALA A 27 5.19 6.62 1.79
N ASN A 28 6.29 5.94 2.12
CA ASN A 28 6.92 4.96 1.26
C ASN A 28 6.95 3.61 1.98
N GLY A 29 6.53 2.56 1.31
CA GLY A 29 6.52 1.22 1.87
C GLY A 29 7.17 0.19 0.95
N SER A 30 8.00 -0.69 1.51
CA SER A 30 8.49 -1.88 0.81
C SER A 30 8.32 -3.09 1.71
N LEU A 31 7.59 -4.08 1.23
CA LEU A 31 7.32 -5.30 1.98
C LEU A 31 7.66 -6.52 1.13
N THR A 32 8.52 -7.39 1.67
CA THR A 32 8.89 -8.64 1.03
C THR A 32 8.59 -9.82 1.94
N GLY A 33 7.81 -10.77 1.45
CA GLY A 33 7.52 -12.03 2.15
C GLY A 33 8.02 -13.22 1.34
N ASN A 34 8.89 -14.03 1.96
CA ASN A 34 9.43 -15.23 1.34
C ASN A 34 9.13 -16.45 2.20
N GLY A 35 8.66 -17.52 1.59
CA GLY A 35 8.49 -18.82 2.21
C GLY A 35 9.13 -19.89 1.33
N ALA A 36 9.88 -20.80 1.97
CA ALA A 36 10.43 -21.97 1.32
C ALA A 36 10.17 -23.22 2.17
N GLY A 37 9.82 -24.33 1.53
CA GLY A 37 9.61 -25.62 2.18
C GLY A 37 10.22 -26.75 1.38
N LEU A 38 10.84 -27.68 2.10
CA LEU A 38 11.39 -28.92 1.54
C LEU A 38 10.81 -30.11 2.31
N SER A 39 10.33 -31.12 1.57
CA SER A 39 9.92 -32.40 2.14
C SER A 39 10.57 -33.53 1.35
N VAL A 40 11.26 -34.43 2.06
CA VAL A 40 11.92 -35.60 1.44
C VAL A 40 11.59 -36.84 2.28
N ALA A 41 11.17 -37.92 1.63
CA ALA A 41 10.90 -39.18 2.30
C ALA A 41 11.27 -40.39 1.43
N GLY A 42 11.63 -41.50 2.09
CA GLY A 42 11.93 -42.78 1.40
C GLY A 42 10.72 -43.48 0.79
N GLY A 43 9.52 -42.97 1.03
CA GLY A 43 8.26 -43.50 0.46
C GLY A 43 7.44 -42.37 -0.15
N ALA A 44 6.49 -41.84 0.59
CA ALA A 44 5.64 -40.70 0.19
C ALA A 44 6.11 -39.39 0.87
N ALA A 45 6.21 -38.33 0.13
CA ALA A 45 6.54 -37.00 0.63
C ALA A 45 5.49 -35.96 0.20
N VAL A 46 5.00 -35.19 1.15
CA VAL A 46 4.11 -34.04 0.89
C VAL A 46 4.68 -32.81 1.55
N GLY A 47 4.92 -31.76 0.78
CA GLY A 47 5.43 -30.47 1.25
C GLY A 47 4.46 -29.34 0.96
N GLY A 48 4.30 -28.42 1.89
CA GLY A 48 3.45 -27.25 1.72
C GLY A 48 4.09 -25.97 2.20
N VAL A 49 3.79 -24.87 1.53
CA VAL A 49 4.20 -23.52 1.94
C VAL A 49 3.04 -22.56 1.82
N VAL A 50 2.76 -21.86 2.89
CA VAL A 50 1.76 -20.79 2.91
C VAL A 50 2.47 -19.48 3.27
N VAL A 51 2.39 -18.48 2.38
CA VAL A 51 2.86 -17.13 2.63
C VAL A 51 1.68 -16.19 2.61
N LYS A 52 1.50 -15.45 3.70
CA LYS A 52 0.46 -14.40 3.81
C LYS A 52 1.12 -13.06 4.05
N ILE A 53 0.79 -12.10 3.21
CA ILE A 53 1.29 -10.74 3.27
C ILE A 53 0.08 -9.82 3.41
N ASN A 54 0.02 -9.05 4.49
CA ASN A 54 -0.98 -8.01 4.69
C ASN A 54 -0.26 -6.67 4.82
N ASN A 55 -0.56 -5.76 3.93
CA ASN A 55 -0.04 -4.41 3.88
C ASN A 55 -1.20 -3.42 4.05
N LYS A 56 -1.10 -2.55 5.06
CA LYS A 56 -2.12 -1.52 5.31
C LYS A 56 -1.45 -0.19 5.59
N PHE A 57 -1.72 0.81 4.74
CA PHE A 57 -1.20 2.17 4.93
C PHE A 57 -2.29 3.22 4.78
N GLU A 58 -2.12 4.28 5.58
CA GLU A 58 -2.97 5.47 5.53
C GLU A 58 -2.08 6.72 5.40
N THR A 59 -2.28 7.50 4.36
CA THR A 59 -1.55 8.75 4.11
C THR A 59 -2.55 9.90 4.04
N ILE A 60 -2.44 10.87 4.96
CA ILE A 60 -3.40 11.96 5.08
C ILE A 60 -2.67 13.30 5.08
N ALA A 61 -3.02 14.17 4.15
CA ALA A 61 -2.67 15.59 4.19
C ALA A 61 -3.95 16.41 4.28
N ARG A 62 -4.07 17.32 5.26
CA ARG A 62 -5.30 18.09 5.41
C ARG A 62 -5.14 19.48 6.03
N ILE A 63 -6.04 20.37 5.64
CA ILE A 63 -6.28 21.67 6.24
C ILE A 63 -7.71 21.67 6.75
N THR A 64 -7.90 21.91 8.05
CA THR A 64 -9.24 21.89 8.67
C THR A 64 -9.46 23.09 9.56
N ARG A 65 -10.63 23.74 9.46
CA ARG A 65 -11.04 24.87 10.30
C ARG A 65 -9.97 25.96 10.38
N THR A 66 -9.34 26.26 9.26
CA THR A 66 -8.18 27.13 9.15
C THR A 66 -8.48 28.29 8.21
N THR A 67 -8.01 29.48 8.57
CA THR A 67 -7.98 30.62 7.66
C THR A 67 -6.56 30.83 7.17
N ILE A 68 -6.38 30.86 5.86
CA ILE A 68 -5.10 31.17 5.20
C ILE A 68 -5.31 32.40 4.32
N THR A 69 -4.51 33.42 4.54
CA THR A 69 -4.57 34.67 3.77
C THR A 69 -3.23 34.97 3.13
N ALA A 70 -3.25 35.37 1.88
CA ALA A 70 -2.13 35.94 1.11
C ALA A 70 -0.94 35.01 0.79
N ALA A 71 -1.09 33.68 0.91
CA ALA A 71 -0.12 32.76 0.33
C ALA A 71 -0.05 32.95 -1.19
N ARG A 72 1.10 32.72 -1.81
CA ARG A 72 1.18 32.64 -3.27
C ARG A 72 0.35 31.45 -3.75
N ASN A 73 0.78 30.27 -3.38
CA ASN A 73 0.04 29.03 -3.67
C ASN A 73 -0.28 28.30 -2.37
N VAL A 74 -1.38 27.59 -2.36
CA VAL A 74 -1.73 26.65 -1.27
C VAL A 74 -1.87 25.27 -1.84
N SER A 75 -1.05 24.34 -1.35
CA SER A 75 -1.05 22.96 -1.82
C SER A 75 -1.24 21.99 -0.67
N VAL A 76 -2.16 21.06 -0.84
CA VAL A 76 -2.36 19.92 0.04
C VAL A 76 -2.08 18.67 -0.77
N LEU A 77 -1.01 17.95 -0.42
CA LEU A 77 -0.54 16.79 -1.16
C LEU A 77 -0.41 15.58 -0.25
N ALA A 78 -1.12 14.51 -0.57
CA ALA A 78 -0.91 13.19 0.01
C ALA A 78 -0.25 12.28 -1.03
N ASP A 79 0.91 11.73 -0.71
CA ASP A 79 1.75 10.93 -1.60
C ASP A 79 2.07 9.58 -0.95
N TYR A 80 1.60 8.50 -1.56
CA TYR A 80 1.95 7.14 -1.18
C TYR A 80 2.70 6.45 -2.31
N SER A 81 3.78 5.76 -1.97
CA SER A 81 4.50 4.89 -2.89
C SER A 81 4.83 3.57 -2.20
N GLY A 82 4.46 2.45 -2.80
CA GLY A 82 4.63 1.14 -2.16
C GLY A 82 5.00 0.02 -3.12
N THR A 83 5.79 -0.94 -2.61
CA THR A 83 6.10 -2.18 -3.32
C THR A 83 5.90 -3.37 -2.41
N VAL A 84 5.09 -4.33 -2.84
CA VAL A 84 4.87 -5.59 -2.14
C VAL A 84 5.35 -6.76 -3.02
N LYS A 85 6.25 -7.58 -2.48
CA LYS A 85 6.76 -8.77 -3.17
C LYS A 85 6.52 -10.01 -2.31
N GLY A 86 5.89 -11.02 -2.90
CA GLY A 86 5.64 -12.31 -2.26
C GLY A 86 6.27 -13.44 -3.04
N THR A 87 6.93 -14.38 -2.34
CA THR A 87 7.45 -15.61 -2.96
C THR A 87 7.13 -16.80 -2.08
N ALA A 88 6.50 -17.83 -2.66
CA ALA A 88 6.30 -19.13 -2.03
C ALA A 88 6.96 -20.20 -2.88
N LYS A 89 7.92 -20.95 -2.31
CA LYS A 89 8.61 -22.04 -2.99
C LYS A 89 8.46 -23.34 -2.21
N GLY A 90 8.04 -24.42 -2.86
CA GLY A 90 7.95 -25.73 -2.26
C GLY A 90 8.66 -26.78 -3.10
N THR A 91 9.34 -27.72 -2.44
CA THR A 91 9.96 -28.87 -3.08
C THR A 91 9.61 -30.13 -2.30
N ALA A 92 9.21 -31.19 -3.00
CA ALA A 92 9.01 -32.50 -2.39
C ALA A 92 9.68 -33.59 -3.23
N GLY A 93 10.35 -34.52 -2.55
CA GLY A 93 10.97 -35.69 -3.17
C GLY A 93 10.60 -36.97 -2.44
N GLY A 94 10.08 -37.98 -3.16
CA GLY A 94 9.72 -39.29 -2.61
C GLY A 94 10.07 -40.43 -3.57
N LEU A 95 10.38 -41.61 -3.05
CA LEU A 95 10.63 -42.79 -3.92
C LEU A 95 9.37 -43.25 -4.65
N LEU A 96 8.23 -43.18 -3.98
CA LEU A 96 6.96 -43.65 -4.55
C LEU A 96 6.07 -42.48 -4.97
N VAL A 97 5.77 -41.59 -4.06
CA VAL A 97 4.85 -40.46 -4.31
C VAL A 97 5.47 -39.15 -3.77
N ALA A 98 5.32 -38.08 -4.51
CA ALA A 98 5.68 -36.74 -4.03
C ALA A 98 4.61 -35.72 -4.42
N GLY A 99 4.28 -34.82 -3.48
CA GLY A 99 3.33 -33.75 -3.71
C GLY A 99 3.78 -32.42 -3.09
N THR A 100 3.46 -31.32 -3.74
CA THR A 100 3.68 -29.98 -3.17
C THR A 100 2.42 -29.13 -3.23
N ALA A 101 2.23 -28.29 -2.20
CA ALA A 101 1.17 -27.30 -2.18
C ALA A 101 1.75 -25.92 -1.79
N GLN A 102 1.58 -24.92 -2.64
CA GLN A 102 2.01 -23.57 -2.34
C GLN A 102 0.82 -22.63 -2.38
N SER A 103 0.69 -21.80 -1.36
CA SER A 103 -0.26 -20.69 -1.31
C SER A 103 0.45 -19.40 -1.02
N LEU A 104 0.19 -18.40 -1.83
CA LEU A 104 0.63 -17.03 -1.63
C LEU A 104 -0.60 -16.13 -1.62
N ASP A 105 -0.89 -15.56 -0.45
CA ASP A 105 -1.98 -14.61 -0.26
C ASP A 105 -1.41 -13.23 0.02
N ILE A 106 -1.67 -12.27 -0.86
CA ILE A 106 -1.27 -10.88 -0.71
C ILE A 106 -2.53 -10.04 -0.57
N THR A 107 -2.63 -9.30 0.53
CA THR A 107 -3.68 -8.31 0.75
C THR A 107 -3.06 -6.95 0.94
N GLU A 108 -3.53 -5.98 0.15
CA GLU A 108 -3.13 -4.59 0.24
C GLU A 108 -4.37 -3.73 0.46
N ASP A 109 -4.31 -2.84 1.49
CA ASP A 109 -5.37 -1.90 1.86
C ASP A 109 -4.73 -0.53 2.07
N ILE A 110 -4.85 0.32 1.06
CA ILE A 110 -4.21 1.64 1.03
C ILE A 110 -5.29 2.72 1.01
N THR A 111 -5.12 3.70 1.88
CA THR A 111 -5.97 4.89 1.91
C THR A 111 -5.10 6.13 1.82
N THR A 112 -5.32 6.95 0.78
CA THR A 112 -4.57 8.18 0.55
C THR A 112 -5.55 9.34 0.41
N THR A 113 -5.48 10.33 1.31
CA THR A 113 -6.43 11.42 1.40
C THR A 113 -5.74 12.78 1.43
N ALA A 114 -6.12 13.66 0.53
CA ALA A 114 -5.82 15.08 0.57
C ALA A 114 -7.12 15.87 0.75
N GLU A 115 -7.19 16.74 1.75
CA GLU A 115 -8.44 17.41 2.11
C GLU A 115 -8.26 18.85 2.56
N ILE A 116 -9.17 19.73 2.11
CA ILE A 116 -9.43 21.03 2.72
C ILE A 116 -10.86 21.00 3.24
N ALA A 117 -11.06 21.17 4.55
CA ALA A 117 -12.39 21.09 5.16
C ALA A 117 -12.68 22.29 6.09
N ASN A 118 -13.87 22.87 5.95
CA ASN A 118 -14.38 23.93 6.83
C ASN A 118 -13.38 25.09 6.98
N SER A 119 -12.71 25.48 5.91
CA SER A 119 -11.61 26.42 5.90
C SER A 119 -11.86 27.60 4.96
N ASN A 120 -11.22 28.74 5.24
CA ASN A 120 -11.27 29.92 4.39
C ASN A 120 -9.86 30.19 3.86
N ILE A 121 -9.67 30.03 2.54
CA ILE A 121 -8.38 30.14 1.90
C ILE A 121 -8.42 31.23 0.85
N THR A 122 -7.57 32.22 0.99
CA THR A 122 -7.32 33.25 -0.01
C THR A 122 -5.87 33.16 -0.47
N ALA A 123 -5.65 32.77 -1.73
CA ALA A 123 -4.34 32.65 -2.35
C ALA A 123 -4.21 33.68 -3.51
N ASN A 124 -3.03 34.26 -3.68
CA ASN A 124 -2.72 35.09 -4.83
C ASN A 124 -2.27 34.29 -6.06
N GLY A 125 -2.21 32.98 -5.94
CA GLY A 125 -1.92 32.01 -6.98
C GLY A 125 -2.85 30.81 -6.87
N ALA A 126 -2.40 29.62 -7.21
CA ALA A 126 -3.21 28.42 -7.26
C ALA A 126 -3.50 27.82 -5.87
N VAL A 127 -4.68 27.23 -5.73
CA VAL A 127 -5.01 26.31 -4.62
C VAL A 127 -5.17 24.91 -5.20
N SER A 128 -4.39 23.96 -4.70
CA SER A 128 -4.39 22.59 -5.18
C SER A 128 -4.60 21.57 -4.05
N VAL A 129 -5.40 20.54 -4.34
CA VAL A 129 -5.60 19.38 -3.48
C VAL A 129 -5.31 18.15 -4.33
N VAL A 130 -4.21 17.47 -4.04
CA VAL A 130 -3.66 16.43 -4.90
C VAL A 130 -3.42 15.15 -4.10
N VAL A 131 -3.79 14.03 -4.69
CA VAL A 131 -3.40 12.69 -4.22
C VAL A 131 -2.53 12.05 -5.28
N GLN A 132 -1.40 11.52 -4.85
CA GLN A 132 -0.54 10.64 -5.64
C GLN A 132 -0.48 9.29 -4.95
N ASP A 133 -0.74 8.24 -5.71
CA ASP A 133 -0.76 6.88 -5.18
C ASP A 133 -0.17 5.94 -6.22
N GLU A 134 1.01 5.41 -5.90
CA GLU A 134 1.73 4.48 -6.75
C GLU A 134 2.07 3.22 -5.95
N HIS A 135 1.59 2.07 -6.41
CA HIS A 135 1.93 0.81 -5.78
C HIS A 135 2.19 -0.30 -6.79
N GLN A 136 3.10 -1.19 -6.43
CA GLN A 136 3.45 -2.37 -7.21
C GLN A 136 3.34 -3.62 -6.36
N VAL A 137 2.53 -4.59 -6.82
CA VAL A 137 2.39 -5.88 -6.18
C VAL A 137 2.92 -6.98 -7.10
N THR A 138 3.83 -7.80 -6.59
CA THR A 138 4.40 -8.94 -7.31
C THR A 138 4.29 -10.20 -6.49
N GLY A 139 3.64 -11.24 -7.03
CA GLY A 139 3.51 -12.55 -6.41
C GLY A 139 4.15 -13.63 -7.27
N LYS A 140 4.95 -14.51 -6.66
CA LYS A 140 5.49 -15.71 -7.31
C LYS A 140 5.33 -16.93 -6.42
N ALA A 141 4.67 -17.97 -6.93
CA ALA A 141 4.60 -19.25 -6.27
C ALA A 141 5.11 -20.35 -7.21
N THR A 142 6.00 -21.21 -6.71
CA THR A 142 6.59 -22.29 -7.47
C THR A 142 6.66 -23.57 -6.64
N GLY A 143 6.23 -24.67 -7.22
CA GLY A 143 6.33 -26.00 -6.63
C GLY A 143 7.07 -26.96 -7.54
N HIS A 144 7.95 -27.75 -6.96
CA HIS A 144 8.64 -28.84 -7.64
C HIS A 144 8.40 -30.13 -6.86
N SER A 145 7.94 -31.18 -7.55
CA SER A 145 7.80 -32.50 -6.97
C SER A 145 8.45 -33.54 -7.88
N ALA A 146 9.18 -34.46 -7.28
CA ALA A 146 9.82 -35.57 -8.00
C ALA A 146 9.61 -36.88 -7.24
N ALA A 147 9.13 -37.91 -7.96
CA ALA A 147 8.95 -39.26 -7.42
C ALA A 147 9.19 -40.29 -8.50
N GLY A 148 9.50 -41.53 -8.07
CA GLY A 148 9.68 -42.65 -8.99
C GLY A 148 8.38 -43.19 -9.58
N PHE A 149 7.24 -42.91 -8.95
CA PHE A 149 5.94 -43.48 -9.36
C PHE A 149 4.90 -42.41 -9.69
N ALA A 150 4.64 -41.47 -8.79
CA ALA A 150 3.69 -40.39 -9.03
C ALA A 150 4.15 -39.08 -8.38
N SER A 151 4.07 -37.99 -9.10
CA SER A 151 4.35 -36.65 -8.55
C SER A 151 3.30 -35.64 -9.01
N GLY A 152 3.00 -34.67 -8.15
CA GLY A 152 2.04 -33.62 -8.43
C GLY A 152 2.24 -32.40 -7.56
N GLY A 153 1.66 -31.25 -7.97
CA GLY A 153 1.75 -30.02 -7.21
C GLY A 153 0.54 -29.12 -7.43
N LEU A 154 0.17 -28.38 -6.40
CA LEU A 154 -0.84 -27.34 -6.43
C LEU A 154 -0.21 -26.00 -6.11
N THR A 155 -0.52 -24.99 -6.91
CA THR A 155 -0.05 -23.64 -6.69
C THR A 155 -1.23 -22.68 -6.70
N LYS A 156 -1.38 -21.89 -5.65
CA LYS A 156 -2.41 -20.86 -5.54
C LYS A 156 -1.77 -19.51 -5.25
N ILE A 157 -2.15 -18.52 -6.03
CA ILE A 157 -1.81 -17.11 -5.76
C ILE A 157 -3.11 -16.35 -5.65
N THR A 158 -3.31 -15.65 -4.54
CA THR A 158 -4.43 -14.74 -4.34
C THR A 158 -3.87 -13.35 -4.07
N THR A 159 -4.30 -12.37 -4.85
CA THR A 159 -3.95 -10.97 -4.62
C THR A 159 -5.24 -10.17 -4.49
N LYS A 160 -5.38 -9.47 -3.36
CA LYS A 160 -6.47 -8.54 -3.11
C LYS A 160 -5.88 -7.16 -2.88
N ILE A 161 -6.24 -6.22 -3.72
CA ILE A 161 -5.82 -4.83 -3.61
C ILE A 161 -7.09 -3.99 -3.40
N THR A 162 -7.10 -3.24 -2.30
CA THR A 162 -8.10 -2.22 -2.01
C THR A 162 -7.38 -0.89 -1.93
N ASN A 163 -7.70 0.01 -2.83
CA ASN A 163 -7.12 1.34 -2.88
C ASN A 163 -8.23 2.39 -2.80
N THR A 164 -8.12 3.30 -1.84
CA THR A 164 -9.04 4.41 -1.67
C THR A 164 -8.26 5.72 -1.75
N THR A 165 -8.46 6.46 -2.82
CA THR A 165 -7.86 7.78 -3.04
C THR A 165 -8.92 8.85 -2.97
N THR A 166 -8.68 9.89 -2.19
CA THR A 166 -9.64 10.98 -2.01
C THR A 166 -8.91 12.33 -2.06
N ALA A 167 -9.27 13.16 -3.03
CA ALA A 167 -8.88 14.57 -3.07
C ALA A 167 -10.16 15.41 -3.03
N ARG A 168 -10.32 16.24 -1.98
CA ARG A 168 -11.57 17.00 -1.82
C ARG A 168 -11.41 18.32 -1.11
N ALA A 169 -12.33 19.24 -1.40
CA ALA A 169 -12.57 20.45 -0.61
C ALA A 169 -14.03 20.48 -0.20
N THR A 170 -14.31 20.55 1.10
CA THR A 170 -15.67 20.49 1.66
C THR A 170 -15.92 21.60 2.67
N GLY A 171 -17.09 22.24 2.62
CA GLY A 171 -17.48 23.29 3.57
C GLY A 171 -16.52 24.48 3.61
N SER A 172 -15.77 24.71 2.56
CA SER A 172 -14.68 25.68 2.51
C SER A 172 -14.94 26.79 1.51
N THR A 173 -14.46 27.99 1.81
CA THR A 173 -14.40 29.12 0.86
C THR A 173 -12.99 29.22 0.35
N ILE A 174 -12.82 29.11 -0.97
CA ILE A 174 -11.50 29.16 -1.63
C ILE A 174 -11.54 30.25 -2.68
N THR A 175 -10.65 31.23 -2.53
CA THR A 175 -10.42 32.32 -3.48
C THR A 175 -8.99 32.25 -4.00
N ALA A 176 -8.82 32.02 -5.28
CA ALA A 176 -7.55 32.08 -6.00
C ALA A 176 -7.59 33.27 -6.99
N LYS A 177 -6.49 34.00 -7.09
CA LYS A 177 -6.37 35.19 -7.93
C LYS A 177 -5.34 35.00 -9.04
#